data_acbf92f593216112bac296405e1d63ee
#
_entry.id   acbf92f593216112bac296405e1d63ee
#
_cell.length_a   1.000
_cell.length_b   1.000
_cell.length_c   1.000
_cell.angle_alpha   90.00
_cell.angle_beta   90.00
_cell.angle_gamma   90.00
#
_symmetry.space_group_name_H-M   'P 1'
#
loop_
_entity.id
_entity.type
_entity.pdbx_description
1 polymer ?
#
loop_
_entity_poly.entity_id
_entity_poly.type
_entity_poly.pdbx_seq_one_letter_code
_entity_poly.pdbx_strand_id
1 'polypeptide(L)'
;PNDLVVWLPGGFALPLLLVVGLTFLLILFRAGRARDAVLLIVLMGLMSITATSELGTQQWVDRILGAQLGGVPGQAMIVLGMVTGIMAVGRYFAGPFIHALNPVGVLLMSAVLSALGLFLMSTASGAMVYVSAVVFAFGVCYFWPTMIGVTAQYVPRSGALGMSLVGAAGMFALTIWNPIIGGWIDNARGRAEESGLTGNAVEVVSGQEALSQLVSFPLVLIGAFAILYFARAWMSNTAGFEFTTGHTDPNS
;
A
#
# COMPACT_ATOMS: atom_id res chain seq x y z
N PRO A 1 24.69 -18.23 -0.95
CA PRO A 1 23.31 -17.85 -0.67
C PRO A 1 23.11 -17.35 0.76
N ASN A 2 24.04 -16.54 1.30
CA ASN A 2 23.92 -15.87 2.61
C ASN A 2 24.06 -14.35 2.47
N ASP A 3 23.85 -13.82 1.26
CA ASP A 3 24.22 -12.44 0.90
C ASP A 3 23.17 -11.39 1.26
N LEU A 4 22.04 -11.78 1.86
CA LEU A 4 21.01 -10.85 2.32
C LEU A 4 21.44 -10.00 3.52
N VAL A 5 22.49 -10.39 4.23
CA VAL A 5 22.99 -9.69 5.43
C VAL A 5 24.09 -8.66 5.09
N VAL A 6 24.65 -8.69 3.89
CA VAL A 6 25.84 -7.90 3.52
C VAL A 6 25.51 -6.42 3.18
N TRP A 7 24.24 -6.06 2.97
CA TRP A 7 23.87 -4.69 2.59
C TRP A 7 23.62 -3.72 3.75
N LEU A 8 23.58 -4.20 4.99
CA LEU A 8 23.62 -3.32 6.16
C LEU A 8 25.07 -3.25 6.66
N PRO A 9 25.77 -2.10 6.54
CA PRO A 9 27.05 -1.93 7.22
C PRO A 9 26.84 -2.31 8.68
N GLY A 10 27.59 -3.27 9.21
CA GLY A 10 27.36 -3.90 10.53
C GLY A 10 27.26 -2.95 11.72
N GLY A 11 27.53 -1.64 11.52
CA GLY A 11 27.32 -0.59 12.51
C GLY A 11 25.86 -0.06 12.62
N PHE A 12 25.01 -0.27 11.63
CA PHE A 12 23.63 0.26 11.64
C PHE A 12 22.57 -0.75 12.06
N ALA A 13 22.85 -2.05 12.00
CA ALA A 13 21.88 -3.08 12.37
C ALA A 13 21.51 -3.02 13.85
N LEU A 14 22.48 -2.84 14.74
CA LEU A 14 22.25 -2.78 16.16
C LEU A 14 21.47 -1.54 16.60
N PRO A 15 21.83 -0.28 16.21
CA PRO A 15 21.02 0.88 16.52
C PRO A 15 19.62 0.83 15.88
N LEU A 16 19.47 0.28 14.69
CA LEU A 16 18.16 0.09 14.06
C LEU A 16 17.28 -0.88 14.87
N LEU A 17 17.81 -2.03 15.29
CA LEU A 17 17.11 -2.99 16.14
C LEU A 17 16.78 -2.41 17.52
N LEU A 18 17.67 -1.59 18.09
CA LEU A 18 17.41 -0.90 19.34
C LEU A 18 16.30 0.16 19.20
N VAL A 19 16.31 0.94 18.11
CA VAL A 19 15.26 1.91 17.82
C VAL A 19 13.93 1.20 17.61
N VAL A 20 13.88 0.14 16.79
CA VAL A 20 12.67 -0.66 16.55
C VAL A 20 12.18 -1.31 17.85
N GLY A 21 13.07 -1.93 18.63
CA GLY A 21 12.74 -2.57 19.90
C GLY A 21 12.26 -1.58 20.96
N LEU A 22 12.93 -0.44 21.10
CA LEU A 22 12.55 0.63 22.02
C LEU A 22 11.20 1.25 21.62
N THR A 23 10.99 1.44 20.33
CA THR A 23 9.75 1.94 19.76
C THR A 23 8.59 0.96 20.03
N PHE A 24 8.83 -0.35 19.85
CA PHE A 24 7.88 -1.40 20.16
C PHE A 24 7.53 -1.44 21.66
N LEU A 25 8.54 -1.32 22.54
CA LEU A 25 8.34 -1.20 23.97
C LEU A 25 7.53 0.05 24.34
N LEU A 26 7.81 1.20 23.73
CA LEU A 26 7.05 2.43 23.96
C LEU A 26 5.59 2.29 23.51
N ILE A 27 5.33 1.56 22.41
CA ILE A 27 3.97 1.23 21.97
C ILE A 27 3.23 0.41 23.04
N LEU A 28 3.87 -0.65 23.54
CA LEU A 28 3.28 -1.52 24.57
C LEU A 28 2.98 -0.73 25.87
N PHE A 29 3.90 0.15 26.27
CA PHE A 29 3.73 0.99 27.47
C PHE A 29 2.63 2.05 27.30
N ARG A 30 2.53 2.65 26.10
CA ARG A 30 1.58 3.75 25.85
C ARG A 30 0.19 3.28 25.45
N ALA A 31 0.06 2.10 24.86
CA ALA A 31 -1.23 1.53 24.49
C ALA A 31 -2.13 1.25 25.72
N GLY A 32 -1.54 1.12 26.90
CA GLY A 32 -2.25 0.98 28.19
C GLY A 32 -3.21 -0.22 28.27
N ARG A 33 -3.48 -0.88 27.14
CA ARG A 33 -4.25 -2.12 27.01
C ARG A 33 -3.62 -2.99 25.90
N ALA A 34 -3.46 -4.27 26.19
CA ALA A 34 -2.90 -5.23 25.23
C ALA A 34 -3.62 -5.22 23.88
N ARG A 35 -4.92 -4.91 23.86
CA ARG A 35 -5.75 -4.80 22.65
C ARG A 35 -5.30 -3.66 21.73
N ASP A 36 -5.03 -2.46 22.27
CA ASP A 36 -4.64 -1.30 21.47
C ASP A 36 -3.25 -1.54 20.85
N ALA A 37 -2.35 -2.23 21.57
CA ALA A 37 -1.05 -2.63 21.06
C ALA A 37 -1.19 -3.65 19.91
N VAL A 38 -2.02 -4.69 20.07
CA VAL A 38 -2.27 -5.68 19.01
C VAL A 38 -2.87 -5.02 17.78
N LEU A 39 -3.87 -4.13 17.95
CA LEU A 39 -4.49 -3.42 16.84
C LEU A 39 -3.48 -2.55 16.10
N LEU A 40 -2.61 -1.84 16.82
CA LEU A 40 -1.55 -1.02 16.22
C LEU A 40 -0.57 -1.87 15.40
N ILE A 41 -0.16 -3.04 15.91
CA ILE A 41 0.71 -3.98 15.20
C ILE A 41 0.02 -4.49 13.91
N VAL A 42 -1.27 -4.84 13.99
CA VAL A 42 -2.05 -5.24 12.81
C VAL A 42 -2.11 -4.11 11.79
N LEU A 43 -2.37 -2.87 12.22
CA LEU A 43 -2.40 -1.70 11.33
C LEU A 43 -1.02 -1.41 10.71
N MET A 44 0.08 -1.61 11.44
CA MET A 44 1.44 -1.52 10.89
C MET A 44 1.69 -2.59 9.82
N GLY A 45 1.25 -3.83 10.05
CA GLY A 45 1.31 -4.91 9.06
C GLY A 45 0.49 -4.61 7.81
N LEU A 46 -0.74 -4.15 7.97
CA LEU A 46 -1.60 -3.75 6.85
C LEU A 46 -1.03 -2.54 6.09
N MET A 47 -0.48 -1.56 6.79
CA MET A 47 0.18 -0.41 6.17
C MET A 47 1.40 -0.84 5.35
N SER A 48 2.14 -1.85 5.81
CA SER A 48 3.28 -2.41 5.07
C SER A 48 2.84 -2.98 3.72
N ILE A 49 1.75 -3.75 3.70
CA ILE A 49 1.19 -4.33 2.46
C ILE A 49 0.58 -3.22 1.58
N THR A 50 -0.11 -2.26 2.17
CA THR A 50 -0.71 -1.11 1.48
C THR A 50 0.34 -0.25 0.79
N ALA A 51 1.40 0.11 1.51
CA ALA A 51 2.51 0.90 0.97
C ALA A 51 3.24 0.16 -0.17
N THR A 52 3.44 -1.15 -0.04
CA THR A 52 4.06 -1.96 -1.10
C THR A 52 3.15 -2.02 -2.34
N SER A 53 1.85 -2.18 -2.16
CA SER A 53 0.88 -2.17 -3.27
C SER A 53 0.88 -0.84 -4.04
N GLU A 54 0.96 0.30 -3.35
CA GLU A 54 0.99 1.65 -3.93
C GLU A 54 2.38 2.01 -4.46
N LEU A 55 3.35 2.12 -3.55
CA LEU A 55 4.67 2.67 -3.86
C LEU A 55 5.60 1.64 -4.52
N GLY A 56 5.46 0.35 -4.20
CA GLY A 56 6.22 -0.71 -4.86
C GLY A 56 5.94 -0.74 -6.37
N THR A 57 4.67 -0.65 -6.78
CA THR A 57 4.32 -0.57 -8.20
C THR A 57 4.89 0.70 -8.85
N GLN A 58 4.80 1.86 -8.18
CA GLN A 58 5.26 3.13 -8.73
C GLN A 58 6.79 3.20 -8.89
N GLN A 59 7.55 2.58 -8.00
CA GLN A 59 9.02 2.57 -8.08
C GLN A 59 9.55 1.75 -9.25
N TRP A 60 8.82 0.73 -9.68
CA TRP A 60 9.21 -0.14 -10.78
C TRP A 60 8.50 0.17 -12.10
N VAL A 61 7.72 1.25 -12.16
CA VAL A 61 6.83 1.59 -13.29
C VAL A 61 7.57 1.65 -14.62
N ASP A 62 8.76 2.24 -14.66
CA ASP A 62 9.53 2.37 -15.89
C ASP A 62 9.97 1.00 -16.43
N ARG A 63 10.48 0.15 -15.56
CA ARG A 63 10.93 -1.20 -15.93
C ARG A 63 9.77 -2.14 -16.27
N ILE A 64 8.63 -1.99 -15.60
CA ILE A 64 7.45 -2.83 -15.79
C ILE A 64 6.65 -2.41 -17.02
N LEU A 65 6.41 -1.12 -17.24
CA LEU A 65 5.52 -0.60 -18.26
C LEU A 65 6.23 -0.07 -19.50
N GLY A 66 7.53 0.21 -19.42
CA GLY A 66 8.27 0.83 -20.51
C GLY A 66 8.13 0.06 -21.82
N ALA A 67 8.29 -1.25 -21.78
CA ALA A 67 8.16 -2.12 -22.96
C ALA A 67 6.71 -2.25 -23.45
N GLN A 68 5.74 -2.31 -22.54
CA GLN A 68 4.31 -2.40 -22.86
C GLN A 68 3.80 -1.15 -23.60
N LEU A 69 4.45 -0.01 -23.36
CA LEU A 69 4.19 1.27 -24.03
C LEU A 69 5.00 1.49 -25.30
N GLY A 70 5.59 0.42 -25.86
CA GLY A 70 6.33 0.47 -27.12
C GLY A 70 7.81 0.82 -26.98
N GLY A 71 8.37 0.81 -25.77
CA GLY A 71 9.80 1.06 -25.52
C GLY A 71 10.25 2.51 -25.74
N VAL A 72 9.32 3.46 -25.87
CA VAL A 72 9.66 4.88 -26.03
C VAL A 72 10.07 5.46 -24.67
N PRO A 73 11.29 6.02 -24.56
CA PRO A 73 11.78 6.58 -23.32
C PRO A 73 10.82 7.64 -22.74
N GLY A 74 10.54 7.54 -21.45
CA GLY A 74 9.72 8.51 -20.72
C GLY A 74 8.21 8.26 -20.74
N GLN A 75 7.67 7.39 -21.59
CA GLN A 75 6.21 7.11 -21.60
C GLN A 75 5.72 6.50 -20.29
N ALA A 76 6.50 5.63 -19.66
CA ALA A 76 6.17 5.08 -18.35
C ALA A 76 6.14 6.17 -17.27
N MET A 77 6.99 7.20 -17.38
CA MET A 77 6.98 8.36 -16.48
C MET A 77 5.73 9.22 -16.65
N ILE A 78 5.15 9.28 -17.84
CA ILE A 78 3.84 9.94 -18.07
C ILE A 78 2.75 9.18 -17.32
N VAL A 79 2.76 7.84 -17.33
CA VAL A 79 1.83 7.02 -16.54
C VAL A 79 2.00 7.31 -15.05
N LEU A 80 3.23 7.35 -14.54
CA LEU A 80 3.51 7.71 -13.15
C LEU A 80 3.00 9.10 -12.79
N GLY A 81 3.26 10.09 -13.64
CA GLY A 81 2.78 11.47 -13.48
C GLY A 81 1.25 11.55 -13.47
N MET A 82 0.58 10.79 -14.34
CA MET A 82 -0.88 10.69 -14.40
C MET A 82 -1.44 10.04 -13.11
N VAL A 83 -0.89 8.92 -12.66
CA VAL A 83 -1.28 8.26 -11.40
C VAL A 83 -1.14 9.22 -10.23
N THR A 84 0.03 9.85 -10.09
CA THR A 84 0.31 10.80 -9.01
C THR A 84 -0.60 12.03 -9.07
N GLY A 85 -0.88 12.54 -10.27
CA GLY A 85 -1.79 13.67 -10.49
C GLY A 85 -3.23 13.32 -10.08
N ILE A 86 -3.75 12.16 -10.48
CA ILE A 86 -5.08 11.67 -10.06
C ILE A 86 -5.13 11.51 -8.54
N MET A 87 -4.07 10.96 -7.92
CA MET A 87 -3.99 10.83 -6.47
C MET A 87 -4.04 12.18 -5.76
N ALA A 88 -3.31 13.20 -6.28
CA ALA A 88 -3.31 14.54 -5.70
C ALA A 88 -4.70 15.17 -5.76
N VAL A 89 -5.36 15.13 -6.92
CA VAL A 89 -6.71 15.65 -7.12
C VAL A 89 -7.73 14.86 -6.28
N GLY A 90 -7.67 13.53 -6.32
CA GLY A 90 -8.58 12.67 -5.58
C GLY A 90 -8.49 12.86 -4.06
N ARG A 91 -7.29 13.06 -3.52
CA ARG A 91 -7.08 13.36 -2.09
C ARG A 91 -7.68 14.71 -1.68
N TYR A 92 -7.65 15.69 -2.57
CA TYR A 92 -8.30 16.98 -2.32
C TYR A 92 -9.81 16.84 -2.15
N PHE A 93 -10.45 15.94 -2.92
CA PHE A 93 -11.88 15.67 -2.85
C PHE A 93 -12.25 14.48 -1.95
N ALA A 94 -11.38 14.06 -1.05
CA ALA A 94 -11.58 12.88 -0.21
C ALA A 94 -12.76 12.97 0.78
N GLY A 95 -13.07 14.19 1.27
CA GLY A 95 -14.06 14.42 2.31
C GLY A 95 -15.41 13.72 2.07
N PRO A 96 -16.12 13.99 0.95
CA PRO A 96 -17.41 13.37 0.67
C PRO A 96 -17.39 11.85 0.64
N PHE A 97 -16.32 11.24 0.10
CA PHE A 97 -16.17 9.78 0.01
C PHE A 97 -15.97 9.13 1.37
N ILE A 98 -15.14 9.73 2.24
CA ILE A 98 -14.88 9.23 3.59
C ILE A 98 -16.14 9.30 4.45
N HIS A 99 -16.93 10.36 4.33
CA HIS A 99 -18.18 10.49 5.05
C HIS A 99 -19.25 9.48 4.59
N ALA A 100 -19.31 9.17 3.29
CA ALA A 100 -20.30 8.24 2.75
C ALA A 100 -20.00 6.76 3.08
N LEU A 101 -18.74 6.34 3.00
CA LEU A 101 -18.34 4.92 3.05
C LEU A 101 -17.74 4.46 4.38
N ASN A 102 -17.48 5.37 5.32
CA ASN A 102 -16.59 5.23 6.48
C ASN A 102 -15.15 4.83 6.11
N PRO A 103 -14.15 5.08 6.98
CA PRO A 103 -12.73 4.87 6.62
C PRO A 103 -12.38 3.43 6.21
N VAL A 104 -12.91 2.42 6.90
CA VAL A 104 -12.62 1.00 6.57
C VAL A 104 -13.28 0.59 5.25
N GLY A 105 -14.48 1.12 4.94
CA GLY A 105 -15.15 0.90 3.66
C GLY A 105 -14.37 1.52 2.50
N VAL A 106 -13.79 2.72 2.71
CA VAL A 106 -12.90 3.36 1.72
C VAL A 106 -11.68 2.50 1.45
N LEU A 107 -11.04 1.94 2.49
CA LEU A 107 -9.90 1.03 2.34
C LEU A 107 -10.26 -0.23 1.55
N LEU A 108 -11.42 -0.82 1.84
CA LEU A 108 -11.89 -2.01 1.12
C LEU A 108 -12.14 -1.71 -0.35
N MET A 109 -12.85 -0.61 -0.66
CA MET A 109 -13.07 -0.16 -2.04
C MET A 109 -11.74 0.12 -2.76
N SER A 110 -10.81 0.79 -2.09
CA SER A 110 -9.47 1.08 -2.60
C SER A 110 -8.71 -0.20 -2.93
N ALA A 111 -8.77 -1.22 -2.07
CA ALA A 111 -8.11 -2.50 -2.32
C ALA A 111 -8.70 -3.22 -3.54
N VAL A 112 -10.04 -3.21 -3.71
CA VAL A 112 -10.71 -3.80 -4.89
C VAL A 112 -10.30 -3.08 -6.17
N LEU A 113 -10.33 -1.74 -6.18
CA LEU A 113 -9.95 -0.95 -7.37
C LEU A 113 -8.45 -1.10 -7.69
N SER A 114 -7.59 -1.16 -6.66
CA SER A 114 -6.16 -1.38 -6.83
C SER A 114 -5.86 -2.76 -7.43
N ALA A 115 -6.53 -3.82 -6.93
CA ALA A 115 -6.42 -5.17 -7.48
C ALA A 115 -6.87 -5.22 -8.94
N LEU A 116 -8.01 -4.61 -9.24
CA LEU A 116 -8.54 -4.52 -10.61
C LEU A 116 -7.59 -3.75 -11.53
N GLY A 117 -7.07 -2.60 -11.09
CA GLY A 117 -6.13 -1.79 -11.85
C GLY A 117 -4.85 -2.54 -12.18
N LEU A 118 -4.22 -3.19 -11.18
CA LEU A 118 -3.02 -4.01 -11.39
C LEU A 118 -3.29 -5.22 -12.29
N PHE A 119 -4.42 -5.90 -12.12
CA PHE A 119 -4.81 -7.01 -12.98
C PHE A 119 -5.00 -6.56 -14.44
N LEU A 120 -5.70 -5.45 -14.66
CA LEU A 120 -5.84 -4.88 -16.00
C LEU A 120 -4.48 -4.47 -16.59
N MET A 121 -3.59 -3.85 -15.80
CA MET A 121 -2.24 -3.49 -16.25
C MET A 121 -1.39 -4.71 -16.58
N SER A 122 -1.57 -5.86 -15.91
CA SER A 122 -0.81 -7.08 -16.20
C SER A 122 -1.16 -7.71 -17.55
N THR A 123 -2.31 -7.36 -18.12
CA THR A 123 -2.76 -7.87 -19.43
C THR A 123 -2.79 -6.79 -20.52
N ALA A 124 -2.62 -5.51 -20.13
CA ALA A 124 -2.72 -4.39 -21.04
C ALA A 124 -1.47 -4.21 -21.89
N SER A 125 -1.65 -3.60 -23.06
CA SER A 125 -0.58 -3.10 -23.92
C SER A 125 -1.01 -1.82 -24.64
N GLY A 126 -0.05 -0.96 -24.99
CA GLY A 126 -0.32 0.30 -25.69
C GLY A 126 -1.25 1.22 -24.89
N ALA A 127 -2.27 1.77 -25.53
CA ALA A 127 -3.18 2.74 -24.92
C ALA A 127 -3.97 2.20 -23.71
N MET A 128 -4.23 0.89 -23.66
CA MET A 128 -4.96 0.28 -22.52
C MET A 128 -4.19 0.36 -21.20
N VAL A 129 -2.87 0.50 -21.24
CA VAL A 129 -2.04 0.73 -20.04
C VAL A 129 -2.46 2.02 -19.32
N TYR A 130 -2.75 3.08 -20.05
CA TYR A 130 -3.20 4.35 -19.46
C TYR A 130 -4.57 4.22 -18.78
N VAL A 131 -5.51 3.49 -19.39
CA VAL A 131 -6.84 3.27 -18.83
C VAL A 131 -6.74 2.45 -17.53
N SER A 132 -5.97 1.36 -17.54
CA SER A 132 -5.75 0.54 -16.35
C SER A 132 -5.02 1.29 -15.25
N ALA A 133 -4.08 2.16 -15.61
CA ALA A 133 -3.38 3.02 -14.65
C ALA A 133 -4.32 4.04 -13.98
N VAL A 134 -5.34 4.55 -14.69
CA VAL A 134 -6.39 5.40 -14.09
C VAL A 134 -7.17 4.62 -13.03
N VAL A 135 -7.59 3.38 -13.33
CA VAL A 135 -8.29 2.52 -12.35
C VAL A 135 -7.42 2.26 -11.14
N PHE A 136 -6.15 1.93 -11.36
CA PHE A 136 -5.16 1.74 -10.29
C PHE A 136 -4.99 3.00 -9.44
N ALA A 137 -4.89 4.18 -10.07
CA ALA A 137 -4.72 5.46 -9.38
C ALA A 137 -5.88 5.76 -8.42
N PHE A 138 -7.12 5.53 -8.84
CA PHE A 138 -8.29 5.65 -7.96
C PHE A 138 -8.26 4.62 -6.82
N GLY A 139 -7.75 3.41 -7.07
CA GLY A 139 -7.57 2.38 -6.07
C GLY A 139 -6.60 2.81 -4.96
N VAL A 140 -5.40 3.26 -5.32
CA VAL A 140 -4.37 3.59 -4.34
C VAL A 140 -4.51 4.98 -3.73
N CYS A 141 -5.34 5.86 -4.32
CA CYS A 141 -5.48 7.26 -3.94
C CYS A 141 -5.71 7.47 -2.44
N TYR A 142 -6.54 6.64 -1.83
CA TYR A 142 -6.97 6.81 -0.44
C TYR A 142 -6.26 5.89 0.56
N PHE A 143 -5.38 5.01 0.13
CA PHE A 143 -4.72 4.06 1.01
C PHE A 143 -4.00 4.75 2.17
N TRP A 144 -3.04 5.59 1.87
CA TRP A 144 -2.19 6.22 2.88
C TRP A 144 -2.96 7.13 3.85
N PRO A 145 -3.72 8.12 3.38
CA PRO A 145 -4.43 9.03 4.28
C PRO A 145 -5.46 8.31 5.13
N THR A 146 -6.16 7.32 4.56
CA THR A 146 -7.19 6.58 5.29
C THR A 146 -6.61 5.63 6.32
N MET A 147 -5.46 4.98 6.06
CA MET A 147 -4.77 4.14 7.04
C MET A 147 -4.32 4.95 8.26
N ILE A 148 -3.78 6.15 8.05
CA ILE A 148 -3.42 7.07 9.14
C ILE A 148 -4.68 7.49 9.91
N GLY A 149 -5.77 7.82 9.20
CA GLY A 149 -7.06 8.17 9.80
C GLY A 149 -7.67 7.04 10.65
N VAL A 150 -7.62 5.79 10.13
CA VAL A 150 -8.04 4.59 10.89
C VAL A 150 -7.20 4.41 12.16
N THR A 151 -5.89 4.63 12.07
CA THR A 151 -5.00 4.55 13.24
C THR A 151 -5.40 5.59 14.30
N ALA A 152 -5.63 6.84 13.91
CA ALA A 152 -6.07 7.90 14.80
C ALA A 152 -7.41 7.60 15.47
N GLN A 153 -8.34 6.99 14.72
CA GLN A 153 -9.70 6.71 15.17
C GLN A 153 -9.78 5.49 16.10
N TYR A 154 -9.11 4.39 15.77
CA TYR A 154 -9.24 3.13 16.52
C TYR A 154 -8.18 2.94 17.61
N VAL A 155 -7.06 3.68 17.55
CA VAL A 155 -6.01 3.68 18.58
C VAL A 155 -5.69 5.13 19.02
N PRO A 156 -6.68 5.90 19.49
CA PRO A 156 -6.50 7.33 19.77
C PRO A 156 -5.43 7.61 20.84
N ARG A 157 -5.24 6.66 21.78
CA ARG A 157 -4.22 6.77 22.84
C ARG A 157 -2.78 6.73 22.31
N SER A 158 -2.54 6.16 21.14
CA SER A 158 -1.22 6.16 20.52
C SER A 158 -0.80 7.55 20.01
N GLY A 159 -1.80 8.42 19.75
CA GLY A 159 -1.58 9.81 19.31
C GLY A 159 -0.72 9.91 18.05
N ALA A 160 0.00 11.00 17.93
CA ALA A 160 0.90 11.23 16.79
C ALA A 160 1.98 10.15 16.63
N LEU A 161 2.46 9.58 17.76
CA LEU A 161 3.45 8.52 17.72
C LEU A 161 2.93 7.28 16.99
N GLY A 162 1.71 6.80 17.29
CA GLY A 162 1.11 5.64 16.62
C GLY A 162 0.93 5.87 15.12
N MET A 163 0.44 7.04 14.71
CA MET A 163 0.32 7.42 13.30
C MET A 163 1.67 7.43 12.59
N SER A 164 2.70 7.99 13.22
CA SER A 164 4.07 8.02 12.67
C SER A 164 4.66 6.62 12.52
N LEU A 165 4.40 5.72 13.47
CA LEU A 165 4.88 4.33 13.43
C LEU A 165 4.21 3.54 12.32
N VAL A 166 2.90 3.70 12.13
CA VAL A 166 2.18 3.07 11.02
C VAL A 166 2.74 3.57 9.69
N GLY A 167 2.96 4.89 9.54
CA GLY A 167 3.60 5.45 8.35
C GLY A 167 5.02 4.92 8.12
N ALA A 168 5.84 4.88 9.18
CA ALA A 168 7.20 4.35 9.13
C ALA A 168 7.24 2.86 8.74
N ALA A 169 6.29 2.05 9.24
CA ALA A 169 6.18 0.64 8.88
C ALA A 169 5.93 0.46 7.38
N GLY A 170 5.09 1.31 6.77
CA GLY A 170 4.88 1.33 5.33
C GLY A 170 6.14 1.63 4.54
N MET A 171 6.89 2.66 4.93
CA MET A 171 8.16 3.00 4.27
C MET A 171 9.24 1.93 4.46
N PHE A 172 9.31 1.35 5.67
CA PHE A 172 10.27 0.28 5.96
C PHE A 172 9.98 -0.98 5.15
N ALA A 173 8.71 -1.30 4.91
CA ALA A 173 8.32 -2.45 4.10
C ALA A 173 8.89 -2.40 2.68
N LEU A 174 9.01 -1.21 2.08
CA LEU A 174 9.61 -1.06 0.75
C LEU A 174 11.08 -1.49 0.71
N THR A 175 11.82 -1.31 1.80
CA THR A 175 13.21 -1.76 1.90
C THR A 175 13.31 -3.28 1.78
N ILE A 176 12.30 -4.01 2.26
CA ILE A 176 12.23 -5.47 2.18
C ILE A 176 11.67 -5.91 0.83
N TRP A 177 10.57 -5.29 0.37
CA TRP A 177 9.85 -5.74 -0.81
C TRP A 177 10.50 -5.35 -2.14
N ASN A 178 11.19 -4.20 -2.21
CA ASN A 178 11.82 -3.77 -3.47
C ASN A 178 12.84 -4.77 -4.03
N PRO A 179 13.77 -5.35 -3.24
CA PRO A 179 14.66 -6.40 -3.73
C PRO A 179 13.91 -7.66 -4.20
N ILE A 180 12.81 -8.01 -3.50
CA ILE A 180 11.98 -9.17 -3.85
C ILE A 180 11.26 -8.93 -5.18
N ILE A 181 10.65 -7.76 -5.36
CA ILE A 181 9.98 -7.35 -6.61
C ILE A 181 10.99 -7.32 -7.76
N GLY A 182 12.20 -6.77 -7.54
CA GLY A 182 13.28 -6.80 -8.50
C GLY A 182 13.65 -8.23 -8.92
N GLY A 183 13.76 -9.13 -7.95
CA GLY A 183 14.02 -10.56 -8.20
C GLY A 183 12.88 -11.23 -8.98
N TRP A 184 11.62 -10.87 -8.76
CA TRP A 184 10.49 -11.37 -9.56
C TRP A 184 10.61 -10.96 -11.02
N ILE A 185 10.96 -9.70 -11.28
CA ILE A 185 11.16 -9.17 -12.64
C ILE A 185 12.32 -9.90 -13.33
N ASP A 186 13.45 -10.07 -12.64
CA ASP A 186 14.63 -10.74 -13.19
C ASP A 186 14.37 -12.25 -13.46
N ASN A 187 13.67 -12.93 -12.57
CA ASN A 187 13.27 -14.32 -12.77
C ASN A 187 12.26 -14.48 -13.92
N ALA A 188 11.29 -13.57 -14.05
CA ALA A 188 10.33 -13.58 -15.15
C ALA A 188 11.04 -13.35 -16.49
N ARG A 189 12.03 -12.45 -16.51
CA ARG A 189 12.87 -12.20 -17.67
C ARG A 189 13.66 -13.45 -18.08
N GLY A 190 14.32 -14.11 -17.14
CA GLY A 190 15.05 -15.35 -17.42
C GLY A 190 14.16 -16.43 -18.02
N ARG A 191 12.96 -16.64 -17.48
CA ARG A 191 11.98 -17.61 -18.05
C ARG A 191 11.53 -17.22 -19.45
N ALA A 192 11.32 -15.93 -19.71
CA ALA A 192 10.95 -15.45 -21.05
C ALA A 192 12.07 -15.69 -22.07
N GLU A 193 13.34 -15.46 -21.69
CA GLU A 193 14.51 -15.73 -22.52
C GLU A 193 14.67 -17.25 -22.79
N GLU A 194 14.52 -18.08 -21.76
CA GLU A 194 14.56 -19.56 -21.89
C GLU A 194 13.45 -20.10 -22.80
N SER A 195 12.29 -19.43 -22.85
CA SER A 195 11.20 -19.77 -23.77
C SER A 195 11.45 -19.38 -25.24
N GLY A 196 12.61 -18.76 -25.53
CA GLY A 196 13.02 -18.34 -26.87
C GLY A 196 12.54 -16.94 -27.26
N LEU A 197 11.96 -16.17 -26.34
CA LEU A 197 11.62 -14.77 -26.57
C LEU A 197 12.90 -13.91 -26.60
N THR A 198 12.90 -12.84 -27.38
CA THR A 198 14.02 -11.92 -27.49
C THR A 198 13.57 -10.47 -27.56
N GLY A 199 14.44 -9.57 -27.17
CA GLY A 199 14.22 -8.12 -27.28
C GLY A 199 13.01 -7.64 -26.50
N ASN A 200 12.16 -6.81 -27.11
CA ASN A 200 11.03 -6.17 -26.44
C ASN A 200 9.98 -7.18 -25.91
N ALA A 201 9.85 -8.34 -26.54
CA ALA A 201 8.90 -9.38 -26.11
C ALA A 201 9.22 -9.92 -24.70
N VAL A 202 10.51 -10.09 -24.39
CA VAL A 202 10.99 -10.47 -23.05
C VAL A 202 10.57 -9.44 -22.01
N GLU A 203 10.79 -8.18 -22.30
CA GLU A 203 10.48 -7.07 -21.36
C GLU A 203 8.96 -6.95 -21.14
N VAL A 204 8.14 -7.10 -22.19
CA VAL A 204 6.67 -7.07 -22.06
C VAL A 204 6.19 -8.21 -21.18
N VAL A 205 6.61 -9.45 -21.44
CA VAL A 205 6.18 -10.62 -20.70
C VAL A 205 6.65 -10.55 -19.24
N SER A 206 7.90 -10.16 -19.00
CA SER A 206 8.43 -10.04 -17.63
C SER A 206 7.73 -8.93 -16.83
N GLY A 207 7.40 -7.80 -17.47
CA GLY A 207 6.63 -6.74 -16.83
C GLY A 207 5.20 -7.16 -16.49
N GLN A 208 4.51 -7.84 -17.39
CA GLN A 208 3.16 -8.36 -17.17
C GLN A 208 3.13 -9.41 -16.06
N GLU A 209 4.11 -10.30 -16.03
CA GLU A 209 4.22 -11.30 -14.98
C GLU A 209 4.51 -10.66 -13.61
N ALA A 210 5.38 -9.68 -13.54
CA ALA A 210 5.65 -8.93 -12.31
C ALA A 210 4.40 -8.21 -11.79
N LEU A 211 3.61 -7.58 -12.68
CA LEU A 211 2.34 -6.96 -12.32
C LEU A 211 1.34 -7.99 -11.78
N SER A 212 1.26 -9.18 -12.40
CA SER A 212 0.36 -10.24 -11.95
C SER A 212 0.71 -10.71 -10.52
N GLN A 213 1.99 -10.76 -10.18
CA GLN A 213 2.44 -11.08 -8.81
C GLN A 213 2.10 -9.95 -7.83
N LEU A 214 2.23 -8.67 -8.25
CA LEU A 214 1.86 -7.53 -7.44
C LEU A 214 0.36 -7.47 -7.10
N VAL A 215 -0.52 -8.06 -7.90
CA VAL A 215 -1.96 -8.20 -7.60
C VAL A 215 -2.20 -8.93 -6.27
N SER A 216 -1.29 -9.81 -5.84
CA SER A 216 -1.42 -10.54 -4.58
C SER A 216 -1.54 -9.63 -3.36
N PHE A 217 -0.86 -8.48 -3.34
CA PHE A 217 -0.92 -7.53 -2.23
C PHE A 217 -2.32 -6.95 -2.00
N PRO A 218 -2.97 -6.31 -2.99
CA PRO A 218 -4.33 -5.81 -2.78
C PRO A 218 -5.35 -6.94 -2.60
N LEU A 219 -5.14 -8.16 -3.11
CA LEU A 219 -6.02 -9.30 -2.80
C LEU A 219 -5.98 -9.67 -1.32
N VAL A 220 -4.79 -9.70 -0.71
CA VAL A 220 -4.65 -9.89 0.75
C VAL A 220 -5.32 -8.75 1.51
N LEU A 221 -5.18 -7.50 1.04
CA LEU A 221 -5.82 -6.34 1.64
C LEU A 221 -7.34 -6.40 1.57
N ILE A 222 -7.93 -6.89 0.47
CA ILE A 222 -9.39 -7.10 0.35
C ILE A 222 -9.87 -8.01 1.48
N GLY A 223 -9.23 -9.16 1.69
CA GLY A 223 -9.56 -10.07 2.78
C GLY A 223 -9.44 -9.42 4.16
N ALA A 224 -8.32 -8.75 4.42
CA ALA A 224 -8.06 -8.11 5.69
C ALA A 224 -9.02 -6.94 5.98
N PHE A 225 -9.27 -6.07 5.00
CA PHE A 225 -10.19 -4.95 5.16
C PHE A 225 -11.66 -5.41 5.21
N ALA A 226 -12.03 -6.49 4.54
CA ALA A 226 -13.35 -7.09 4.71
C ALA A 226 -13.54 -7.60 6.15
N ILE A 227 -12.56 -8.30 6.72
CA ILE A 227 -12.59 -8.72 8.11
C ILE A 227 -12.72 -7.52 9.05
N LEU A 228 -11.92 -6.47 8.85
CA LEU A 228 -11.99 -5.24 9.65
C LEU A 228 -13.34 -4.53 9.48
N TYR A 229 -13.90 -4.52 8.28
CA TYR A 229 -15.20 -3.91 8.00
C TYR A 229 -16.33 -4.59 8.77
N PHE A 230 -16.36 -5.90 8.80
CA PHE A 230 -17.37 -6.66 9.57
C PHE A 230 -17.09 -6.63 11.07
N ALA A 231 -15.83 -6.60 11.48
CA ALA A 231 -15.44 -6.50 12.89
C ALA A 231 -15.57 -5.07 13.47
N ARG A 232 -15.83 -4.07 12.67
CA ARG A 232 -15.88 -2.65 13.10
C ARG A 232 -16.90 -2.38 14.21
N ALA A 233 -18.08 -3.03 14.16
CA ALA A 233 -19.11 -2.90 15.17
C ALA A 233 -18.61 -3.37 16.53
N TRP A 234 -17.83 -4.44 16.57
CA TRP A 234 -17.17 -4.92 17.77
C TRP A 234 -16.07 -3.97 18.25
N MET A 235 -15.33 -3.36 17.35
CA MET A 235 -14.28 -2.37 17.68
C MET A 235 -14.86 -1.07 18.24
N SER A 236 -15.96 -0.56 17.68
CA SER A 236 -16.60 0.69 18.12
C SER A 236 -17.23 0.57 19.50
N ASN A 237 -17.97 -0.51 19.78
CA ASN A 237 -18.62 -0.74 21.06
C ASN A 237 -17.65 -0.84 22.25
N THR A 238 -16.39 -1.19 21.97
CA THR A 238 -15.36 -1.33 23.00
C THR A 238 -14.47 -0.08 23.16
N ALA A 239 -14.50 0.85 22.21
CA ALA A 239 -13.74 2.09 22.28
C ALA A 239 -14.45 3.21 23.06
N GLY A 240 -15.74 3.07 23.38
CA GLY A 240 -16.53 4.10 24.08
C GLY A 240 -16.64 5.41 23.29
N PHE A 241 -16.48 5.34 21.98
CA PHE A 241 -16.55 6.48 21.08
C PHE A 241 -17.94 6.51 20.44
N GLU A 242 -18.86 7.26 21.05
CA GLU A 242 -20.05 7.70 20.36
C GLU A 242 -19.63 8.66 19.27
N PHE A 243 -19.99 8.37 18.01
CA PHE A 243 -20.01 9.37 16.96
C PHE A 243 -21.03 10.43 17.38
N THR A 244 -20.60 11.49 18.02
CA THR A 244 -21.35 12.72 18.05
C THR A 244 -21.41 13.21 16.60
N THR A 245 -22.46 12.77 15.88
CA THR A 245 -22.96 13.53 14.75
C THR A 245 -23.19 14.92 15.32
N GLY A 246 -22.41 15.91 14.85
CA GLY A 246 -22.46 17.28 15.33
C GLY A 246 -23.78 17.98 14.95
N HIS A 247 -24.87 17.46 15.49
CA HIS A 247 -26.09 18.20 15.70
C HIS A 247 -25.95 18.83 17.09
N THR A 248 -25.31 19.99 17.14
CA THR A 248 -25.58 20.95 18.19
C THR A 248 -27.04 21.31 18.05
N ASP A 249 -27.83 20.86 19.01
CA ASP A 249 -29.22 21.30 19.16
C ASP A 249 -29.22 22.83 19.30
N PRO A 250 -29.84 23.61 18.40
CA PRO A 250 -29.78 25.07 18.45
C PRO A 250 -30.58 25.68 19.62
N ASN A 251 -31.09 24.85 20.54
CA ASN A 251 -31.95 25.27 21.65
C ASN A 251 -31.42 24.89 23.05
N SER A 252 -30.13 24.68 23.26
CA SER A 252 -29.54 24.52 24.60
C SER A 252 -28.66 25.69 24.99
#